data_10ba57784f849b78f639fe8322d8d570
#
_entry.id   10ba57784f849b78f639fe8322d8d570
#
_cell.length_a   1.000
_cell.length_b   1.000
_cell.length_c   1.000
_cell.angle_alpha   90.00
_cell.angle_beta   90.00
_cell.angle_gamma   90.00
#
_symmetry.space_group_name_H-M   'P 1'
#
loop_
_entity.id
_entity.type
_entity.pdbx_description
1 polymer ?
#
loop_
_entity_poly.entity_id
_entity_poly.type
_entity_poly.pdbx_seq_one_letter_code
_entity_poly.pdbx_strand_id
1 'polypeptide(L)'
;KKNLDFQLKVFDNDVYIELIQPSSSKKKKHNIPVVWNHDKFILRLHLMRQMYNEYMYTVDTKSNKRKSISTMKIKYSKTKDPFSDYMQHQLLGRSLIYLDSLSYFLDFEDTIPLIDYRGNNCGSISIKIAPISVNELDLQLNSIHDEGEKNIKDFTNQLFKFNVHIISAQSLPEEMCSNVYAQFKFPSSMDDHDDDDGTDRHEIFKTEACGKETKNPSFPKSTFLFEKKITPSFCHVLSKESVEVEVYGAPI
;
A
#
# COMPACT_ATOMS: atom_id res chain seq x y z
N LYS A 1 5.07 34.92 4.85
CA LYS A 1 4.44 33.77 4.18
C LYS A 1 5.59 32.94 3.61
N LYS A 2 5.76 31.66 4.05
CA LYS A 2 6.64 30.73 3.36
C LYS A 2 5.86 30.23 2.15
N ASN A 3 6.37 30.45 0.96
CA ASN A 3 5.84 29.80 -0.22
C ASN A 3 6.21 28.33 -0.11
N LEU A 4 5.22 27.46 -0.22
CA LEU A 4 5.42 26.02 -0.32
C LEU A 4 5.36 25.71 -1.81
N ASP A 5 6.42 25.10 -2.32
CA ASP A 5 6.51 24.67 -3.71
C ASP A 5 6.25 23.15 -3.76
N PHE A 6 5.53 22.72 -4.78
CA PHE A 6 5.22 21.31 -5.01
C PHE A 6 5.75 20.90 -6.38
N GLN A 7 6.25 19.70 -6.48
CA GLN A 7 6.68 19.08 -7.73
C GLN A 7 5.85 17.83 -8.00
N LEU A 8 5.36 17.71 -9.23
CA LEU A 8 4.72 16.50 -9.72
C LEU A 8 5.80 15.52 -10.19
N LYS A 9 5.65 14.27 -9.82
CA LYS A 9 6.45 13.14 -10.27
C LYS A 9 5.51 12.09 -10.83
N VAL A 10 5.90 11.47 -11.93
CA VAL A 10 5.16 10.34 -12.51
C VAL A 10 6.07 9.13 -12.46
N PHE A 11 5.57 8.05 -11.87
CA PHE A 11 6.28 6.79 -11.79
C PHE A 11 5.27 5.66 -12.00
N ASP A 12 5.51 4.79 -12.96
CA ASP A 12 4.72 3.60 -13.28
C ASP A 12 3.20 3.90 -13.38
N ASN A 13 2.84 4.91 -14.18
CA ASN A 13 1.49 5.46 -14.37
C ASN A 13 0.86 6.17 -13.17
N ASP A 14 1.49 6.13 -11.99
CA ASP A 14 1.03 6.87 -10.83
C ASP A 14 1.61 8.28 -10.77
N VAL A 15 0.81 9.22 -10.28
CA VAL A 15 1.22 10.61 -10.05
C VAL A 15 1.47 10.82 -8.57
N TYR A 16 2.65 11.32 -8.24
CA TYR A 16 3.06 11.69 -6.90
C TYR A 16 3.29 13.19 -6.78
N ILE A 17 3.01 13.73 -5.62
CA ILE A 17 3.20 15.14 -5.30
C ILE A 17 4.24 15.24 -4.20
N GLU A 18 5.40 15.80 -4.54
CA GLU A 18 6.50 16.03 -3.61
C GLU A 18 6.48 17.49 -3.13
N LEU A 19 6.53 17.69 -1.80
CA LEU A 19 6.70 19.01 -1.20
C LEU A 19 8.17 19.40 -1.23
N ILE A 20 8.49 20.48 -1.97
CA ILE A 20 9.81 21.07 -1.97
C ILE A 20 9.95 21.96 -0.73
N GLN A 21 10.73 21.52 0.22
CA GLN A 21 11.03 22.33 1.39
C GLN A 21 12.10 23.39 1.01
N PRO A 22 11.84 24.69 1.24
CA PRO A 22 12.86 25.69 0.98
C PRO A 22 14.09 25.41 1.86
N SER A 23 15.25 25.35 1.24
CA SER A 23 16.54 25.15 1.91
C SER A 23 16.85 26.33 2.84
N SER A 24 16.21 26.39 3.99
CA SER A 24 16.49 27.40 4.99
C SER A 24 17.38 26.83 6.07
N SER A 25 18.62 27.33 6.06
CA SER A 25 19.59 27.35 7.16
C SER A 25 20.42 26.08 7.44
N LYS A 26 21.68 26.28 7.40
CA LYS A 26 22.94 25.85 8.05
C LYS A 26 22.96 24.62 9.00
N LYS A 27 21.87 23.91 9.24
CA LYS A 27 21.85 22.60 9.84
C LYS A 27 21.35 21.60 8.77
N LYS A 28 22.24 20.75 8.27
CA LYS A 28 21.93 19.57 7.48
C LYS A 28 21.11 18.59 8.34
N LYS A 29 19.88 18.93 8.67
CA LYS A 29 18.87 17.91 8.92
C LYS A 29 18.53 17.34 7.55
N HIS A 30 18.72 16.07 7.36
CA HIS A 30 18.28 15.35 6.18
C HIS A 30 16.82 15.72 5.92
N ASN A 31 16.58 16.48 4.84
CA ASN A 31 15.22 16.82 4.44
C ASN A 31 14.59 15.58 3.85
N ILE A 32 13.88 14.83 4.68
CA ILE A 32 13.07 13.72 4.21
C ILE A 32 12.03 14.31 3.26
N PRO A 33 11.95 13.87 1.99
CA PRO A 33 10.96 14.36 1.07
C PRO A 33 9.57 13.96 1.56
N VAL A 34 8.66 14.91 1.61
CA VAL A 34 7.25 14.64 1.91
C VAL A 34 6.53 14.39 0.60
N VAL A 35 6.01 13.19 0.43
CA VAL A 35 5.43 12.73 -0.82
C VAL A 35 4.05 12.15 -0.56
N TRP A 36 3.10 12.47 -1.44
CA TRP A 36 1.76 11.89 -1.46
C TRP A 36 1.46 11.35 -2.85
N ASN A 37 0.78 10.21 -2.92
CA ASN A 37 0.07 9.81 -4.12
C ASN A 37 -0.97 10.88 -4.47
N HIS A 38 -1.21 11.12 -5.76
CA HIS A 38 -2.11 12.16 -6.27
C HIS A 38 -3.50 12.11 -5.61
N ASP A 39 -4.14 10.95 -5.57
CA ASP A 39 -5.51 10.81 -5.07
C ASP A 39 -5.61 11.12 -3.58
N LYS A 40 -4.64 10.64 -2.81
CA LYS A 40 -4.52 10.95 -1.39
C LYS A 40 -4.29 12.44 -1.14
N PHE A 41 -3.49 13.10 -1.98
CA PHE A 41 -3.28 14.55 -1.92
C PHE A 41 -4.57 15.32 -2.23
N ILE A 42 -5.28 14.95 -3.30
CA ILE A 42 -6.55 15.58 -3.68
C ILE A 42 -7.60 15.42 -2.58
N LEU A 43 -7.74 14.22 -2.01
CA LEU A 43 -8.65 13.99 -0.89
C LEU A 43 -8.36 14.94 0.28
N ARG A 44 -7.09 15.09 0.65
CA ARG A 44 -6.67 15.99 1.73
C ARG A 44 -6.88 17.46 1.43
N LEU A 45 -6.66 17.84 0.17
CA LEU A 45 -6.93 19.18 -0.30
C LEU A 45 -8.44 19.49 -0.21
N HIS A 46 -9.31 18.53 -0.53
CA HIS A 46 -10.74 18.65 -0.36
C HIS A 46 -11.13 18.83 1.12
N LEU A 47 -10.60 18.00 2.02
CA LEU A 47 -10.83 18.13 3.45
C LEU A 47 -10.37 19.50 3.98
N MET A 48 -9.20 19.98 3.56
CA MET A 48 -8.70 21.30 3.93
C MET A 48 -9.63 22.42 3.43
N ARG A 49 -10.13 22.33 2.20
CA ARG A 49 -11.09 23.29 1.64
C ARG A 49 -12.41 23.28 2.40
N GLN A 50 -12.91 22.10 2.75
CA GLN A 50 -14.12 21.96 3.58
C GLN A 50 -13.93 22.63 4.93
N MET A 51 -12.83 22.35 5.64
CA MET A 51 -12.48 22.99 6.91
C MET A 51 -12.39 24.51 6.80
N TYR A 52 -11.81 25.02 5.71
CA TYR A 52 -11.72 26.45 5.44
C TYR A 52 -13.11 27.07 5.23
N ASN A 53 -13.97 26.42 4.45
CA ASN A 53 -15.34 26.89 4.19
C ASN A 53 -16.17 26.90 5.49
N GLU A 54 -16.08 25.86 6.31
CA GLU A 54 -16.73 25.81 7.64
C GLU A 54 -16.25 26.97 8.53
N TYR A 55 -14.95 27.23 8.50
CA TYR A 55 -14.38 28.37 9.23
C TYR A 55 -14.95 29.71 8.75
N MET A 56 -14.97 29.93 7.43
CA MET A 56 -15.51 31.17 6.84
C MET A 56 -16.99 31.35 7.19
N TYR A 57 -17.79 30.28 7.06
CA TYR A 57 -19.21 30.32 7.45
C TYR A 57 -19.41 30.65 8.92
N THR A 58 -18.61 30.11 9.84
CA THR A 58 -18.71 30.43 11.27
C THR A 58 -18.27 31.85 11.61
N VAL A 59 -17.42 32.47 10.78
CA VAL A 59 -17.00 33.88 10.93
C VAL A 59 -18.12 34.80 10.51
N ASP A 60 -18.78 34.50 9.38
CA ASP A 60 -19.84 35.35 8.82
C ASP A 60 -21.14 35.30 9.67
N THR A 61 -21.45 34.14 10.28
CA THR A 61 -22.69 33.98 11.07
C THR A 61 -22.63 34.48 12.49
N LYS A 62 -21.47 34.70 13.08
CA LYS A 62 -21.26 35.13 14.46
C LYS A 62 -20.65 36.53 14.55
N SER A 63 -21.38 37.54 14.03
CA SER A 63 -21.11 38.99 14.27
C SER A 63 -19.66 39.46 14.15
N ASN A 64 -19.46 40.46 13.34
CA ASN A 64 -18.51 41.60 13.29
C ASN A 64 -17.18 41.60 14.11
N LYS A 65 -16.80 40.52 14.75
CA LYS A 65 -15.46 40.37 15.34
C LYS A 65 -14.68 39.30 14.57
N ARG A 66 -13.80 39.74 13.68
CA ARG A 66 -12.82 38.89 13.03
C ARG A 66 -12.08 38.08 14.10
N LYS A 67 -12.41 36.79 14.20
CA LYS A 67 -11.58 35.86 14.99
C LYS A 67 -10.20 35.86 14.40
N SER A 68 -9.20 36.12 15.23
CA SER A 68 -7.83 36.22 14.76
C SER A 68 -7.35 34.84 14.22
N ILE A 69 -6.39 34.84 13.31
CA ILE A 69 -5.74 33.64 12.79
C ILE A 69 -5.23 32.71 13.91
N SER A 70 -4.95 33.27 15.11
CA SER A 70 -4.57 32.51 16.31
C SER A 70 -5.69 31.61 16.82
N THR A 71 -6.95 32.06 16.74
CA THR A 71 -8.13 31.27 17.15
C THR A 71 -8.39 30.09 16.18
N MET A 72 -8.06 30.28 14.90
CA MET A 72 -8.10 29.21 13.91
C MET A 72 -7.06 28.12 14.22
N LYS A 73 -5.85 28.49 14.60
CA LYS A 73 -4.79 27.55 15.01
C LYS A 73 -5.16 26.71 16.23
N ILE A 74 -5.93 27.26 17.15
CA ILE A 74 -6.38 26.55 18.36
C ILE A 74 -7.50 25.56 18.03
N LYS A 75 -8.45 25.92 17.15
CA LYS A 75 -9.57 25.05 16.76
C LYS A 75 -9.14 23.87 15.88
N TYR A 76 -8.19 24.11 14.99
CA TYR A 76 -7.60 23.10 14.10
C TYR A 76 -6.18 22.80 14.59
N SER A 77 -6.09 22.13 15.74
CA SER A 77 -4.83 21.65 16.28
C SER A 77 -4.14 20.69 15.31
N LYS A 78 -2.86 20.43 15.51
CA LYS A 78 -2.04 19.52 14.67
C LYS A 78 -2.72 18.17 14.38
N THR A 79 -3.58 17.70 15.28
CA THR A 79 -4.34 16.44 15.15
C THR A 79 -5.50 16.50 14.14
N LYS A 80 -5.89 17.69 13.68
CA LYS A 80 -7.00 17.90 12.73
C LYS A 80 -6.52 18.43 11.36
N ASP A 81 -5.24 18.73 11.21
CA ASP A 81 -4.68 19.11 9.94
C ASP A 81 -4.67 17.91 8.99
N PRO A 82 -5.38 17.96 7.83
CA PRO A 82 -5.39 16.87 6.86
C PRO A 82 -4.02 16.44 6.36
N PHE A 83 -3.02 17.31 6.46
CA PHE A 83 -1.64 17.05 6.04
C PHE A 83 -0.69 16.72 7.20
N SER A 84 -1.21 16.56 8.43
CA SER A 84 -0.38 16.29 9.60
C SER A 84 0.21 14.87 9.63
N ASP A 85 -0.34 13.95 8.85
CA ASP A 85 0.10 12.55 8.82
C ASP A 85 1.38 12.33 8.00
N TYR A 86 1.92 13.36 7.33
CA TYR A 86 3.25 13.26 6.70
C TYR A 86 4.36 12.91 7.71
N MET A 87 4.08 13.14 9.00
CA MET A 87 4.97 12.79 10.10
C MET A 87 4.80 11.35 10.60
N GLN A 88 3.74 10.64 10.17
CA GLN A 88 3.39 9.35 10.76
C GLN A 88 3.87 8.18 9.91
N HIS A 89 3.39 8.08 8.66
CA HIS A 89 3.78 6.98 7.77
C HIS A 89 3.83 7.48 6.33
N GLN A 90 4.92 7.19 5.65
CA GLN A 90 5.10 7.48 4.24
C GLN A 90 5.38 6.20 3.47
N LEU A 91 4.96 6.15 2.22
CA LEU A 91 5.34 5.09 1.30
C LEU A 91 6.86 5.15 1.08
N LEU A 92 7.55 4.07 1.46
CA LEU A 92 8.98 3.91 1.23
C LEU A 92 9.25 3.40 -0.17
N GLY A 93 8.52 2.37 -0.58
CA GLY A 93 8.65 1.77 -1.89
C GLY A 93 7.59 0.72 -2.11
N ARG A 94 7.54 0.22 -3.35
CA ARG A 94 6.63 -0.83 -3.79
C ARG A 94 7.36 -1.89 -4.59
N SER A 95 6.77 -3.07 -4.63
CA SER A 95 7.20 -4.21 -5.44
C SER A 95 6.00 -4.81 -6.15
N LEU A 96 6.21 -5.35 -7.34
CA LEU A 96 5.22 -6.09 -8.09
C LEU A 96 5.54 -7.59 -8.02
N ILE A 97 4.55 -8.40 -7.69
CA ILE A 97 4.69 -9.84 -7.54
C ILE A 97 3.73 -10.53 -8.50
N TYR A 98 4.27 -11.37 -9.35
CA TYR A 98 3.48 -12.18 -10.26
C TYR A 98 3.05 -13.48 -9.59
N LEU A 99 1.81 -13.88 -9.82
CA LEU A 99 1.19 -15.06 -9.18
C LEU A 99 1.23 -16.30 -10.05
N ASP A 100 1.97 -16.26 -11.16
CA ASP A 100 1.97 -17.31 -12.18
C ASP A 100 2.38 -18.70 -11.64
N SER A 101 3.25 -18.74 -10.62
CA SER A 101 3.63 -19.99 -9.93
C SER A 101 2.44 -20.75 -9.36
N LEU A 102 1.42 -20.02 -8.86
CA LEU A 102 0.18 -20.63 -8.36
C LEU A 102 -0.62 -21.32 -9.46
N SER A 103 -0.49 -20.90 -10.72
CA SER A 103 -1.12 -21.58 -11.86
C SER A 103 -0.63 -23.02 -12.05
N TYR A 104 0.53 -23.33 -11.52
CA TYR A 104 1.18 -24.66 -11.57
C TYR A 104 1.26 -25.32 -10.19
N PHE A 105 0.54 -24.81 -9.20
CA PHE A 105 0.56 -25.27 -7.80
C PHE A 105 1.96 -25.26 -7.16
N LEU A 106 2.79 -24.30 -7.58
CA LEU A 106 4.15 -24.14 -7.07
C LEU A 106 4.22 -23.04 -6.01
N ASP A 107 5.02 -23.30 -4.98
CA ASP A 107 5.43 -22.29 -4.03
C ASP A 107 6.30 -21.23 -4.70
N PHE A 108 6.11 -20.01 -4.29
CA PHE A 108 6.99 -18.89 -4.62
C PHE A 108 7.54 -18.29 -3.32
N GLU A 109 8.86 -18.23 -3.20
CA GLU A 109 9.51 -17.55 -2.09
C GLU A 109 10.72 -16.78 -2.64
N ASP A 110 10.70 -15.45 -2.51
CA ASP A 110 11.77 -14.60 -3.03
C ASP A 110 11.90 -13.31 -2.23
N THR A 111 13.03 -12.63 -2.45
CA THR A 111 13.34 -11.30 -1.92
C THR A 111 13.39 -10.31 -3.07
N ILE A 112 12.35 -9.51 -3.19
CA ILE A 112 12.10 -8.64 -4.33
C ILE A 112 12.51 -7.20 -4.00
N PRO A 113 13.15 -6.45 -4.93
CA PRO A 113 13.52 -5.07 -4.69
C PRO A 113 12.29 -4.17 -4.48
N LEU A 114 12.41 -3.25 -3.53
CA LEU A 114 11.46 -2.15 -3.32
C LEU A 114 11.91 -0.94 -4.12
N ILE A 115 11.02 -0.40 -4.93
CA ILE A 115 11.28 0.76 -5.76
C ILE A 115 10.52 1.97 -5.21
N ASP A 116 11.24 3.06 -4.96
CA ASP A 116 10.66 4.32 -4.51
C ASP A 116 9.96 5.06 -5.67
N TYR A 117 9.23 6.14 -5.33
CA TYR A 117 8.54 6.98 -6.31
C TYR A 117 9.45 7.70 -7.32
N ARG A 118 10.77 7.62 -7.14
CA ARG A 118 11.79 8.16 -8.07
C ARG A 118 12.36 7.08 -8.99
N GLY A 119 11.94 5.83 -8.82
CA GLY A 119 12.48 4.68 -9.54
C GLY A 119 13.79 4.14 -8.97
N ASN A 120 14.18 4.55 -7.75
CA ASN A 120 15.39 4.03 -7.12
C ASN A 120 15.08 2.83 -6.24
N ASN A 121 16.04 1.90 -6.15
CA ASN A 121 15.97 0.84 -5.16
C ASN A 121 16.12 1.43 -3.74
N CYS A 122 15.14 1.21 -2.88
CA CYS A 122 15.11 1.70 -1.49
C CYS A 122 15.08 0.56 -0.47
N GLY A 123 15.41 -0.66 -0.88
CA GLY A 123 15.45 -1.85 -0.05
C GLY A 123 14.87 -3.07 -0.76
N SER A 124 14.46 -4.06 0.00
CA SER A 124 13.81 -5.27 -0.53
C SER A 124 12.77 -5.80 0.43
N ILE A 125 11.85 -6.61 -0.09
CA ILE A 125 10.83 -7.31 0.68
C ILE A 125 10.89 -8.81 0.40
N SER A 126 10.90 -9.62 1.45
CA SER A 126 10.85 -11.08 1.37
C SER A 126 9.40 -11.54 1.57
N ILE A 127 8.93 -12.32 0.61
CA ILE A 127 7.56 -12.80 0.57
C ILE A 127 7.51 -14.25 0.16
N LYS A 128 6.54 -14.98 0.72
CA LYS A 128 6.22 -16.34 0.32
C LYS A 128 4.76 -16.43 -0.07
N ILE A 129 4.48 -17.07 -1.19
CA ILE A 129 3.14 -17.41 -1.65
C ILE A 129 3.12 -18.90 -1.88
N ALA A 130 2.17 -19.60 -1.26
CA ALA A 130 2.12 -21.05 -1.35
C ALA A 130 0.68 -21.54 -1.49
N PRO A 131 0.39 -22.51 -2.38
CA PRO A 131 -0.87 -23.20 -2.41
C PRO A 131 -1.04 -23.98 -1.09
N ILE A 132 -2.26 -24.06 -0.60
CA ILE A 132 -2.61 -24.89 0.55
C ILE A 132 -3.25 -26.14 0.00
N SER A 133 -2.70 -27.26 0.41
CA SER A 133 -3.24 -28.56 0.10
C SER A 133 -4.71 -28.67 0.57
N VAL A 134 -5.62 -28.86 -0.36
CA VAL A 134 -7.03 -29.17 -0.05
C VAL A 134 -7.22 -30.65 -0.32
N ASN A 135 -7.69 -31.41 0.68
CA ASN A 135 -7.76 -32.88 0.64
C ASN A 135 -8.32 -33.47 -0.66
N GLU A 136 -9.25 -32.79 -1.31
CA GLU A 136 -9.82 -33.24 -2.59
C GLU A 136 -8.90 -32.96 -3.78
N LEU A 137 -8.21 -31.81 -3.81
CA LEU A 137 -7.24 -31.48 -4.85
C LEU A 137 -6.00 -32.37 -4.75
N ASP A 138 -5.53 -32.68 -3.52
CA ASP A 138 -4.40 -33.58 -3.30
C ASP A 138 -4.70 -34.99 -3.77
N LEU A 139 -5.91 -35.50 -3.54
CA LEU A 139 -6.33 -36.81 -4.02
C LEU A 139 -6.34 -36.86 -5.56
N GLN A 140 -6.79 -35.77 -6.21
CA GLN A 140 -6.77 -35.66 -7.68
C GLN A 140 -5.37 -35.40 -8.22
N LEU A 141 -4.55 -34.59 -7.54
CA LEU A 141 -3.15 -34.38 -7.91
C LEU A 141 -2.32 -35.66 -7.80
N ASN A 142 -2.61 -36.52 -6.82
CA ASN A 142 -1.89 -37.78 -6.60
C ASN A 142 -2.43 -38.96 -7.44
N SER A 143 -3.67 -38.88 -7.92
CA SER A 143 -4.31 -39.97 -8.68
C SER A 143 -4.03 -39.96 -10.17
N ILE A 144 -3.53 -38.85 -10.71
CA ILE A 144 -3.21 -38.76 -12.13
C ILE A 144 -1.72 -39.07 -12.30
N HIS A 145 -1.38 -40.29 -12.61
CA HIS A 145 -0.06 -40.78 -13.00
C HIS A 145 0.35 -40.33 -14.45
N ASP A 146 -0.22 -39.24 -14.95
CA ASP A 146 0.12 -38.75 -16.28
C ASP A 146 1.23 -37.70 -16.18
N GLU A 147 2.27 -37.85 -16.99
CA GLU A 147 3.50 -37.05 -17.02
C GLU A 147 3.31 -35.60 -17.57
N GLY A 148 2.06 -35.08 -17.55
CA GLY A 148 1.73 -33.74 -17.99
C GLY A 148 1.88 -32.70 -16.87
N GLU A 149 2.37 -31.51 -17.20
CA GLU A 149 2.36 -30.36 -16.30
C GLU A 149 0.91 -30.00 -15.92
N LYS A 150 0.59 -30.15 -14.62
CA LYS A 150 -0.74 -29.81 -14.10
C LYS A 150 -0.91 -28.31 -14.06
N ASN A 151 -2.03 -27.81 -14.55
CA ASN A 151 -2.38 -26.40 -14.53
C ASN A 151 -3.70 -26.17 -13.80
N ILE A 152 -3.82 -25.06 -13.08
CA ILE A 152 -5.02 -24.71 -12.33
C ILE A 152 -6.29 -24.66 -13.21
N LYS A 153 -6.14 -24.41 -14.52
CA LYS A 153 -7.25 -24.40 -15.50
C LYS A 153 -7.99 -25.74 -15.61
N ASP A 154 -7.29 -26.84 -15.29
CA ASP A 154 -7.85 -28.19 -15.33
C ASP A 154 -8.83 -28.44 -14.19
N PHE A 155 -8.85 -27.57 -13.18
CA PHE A 155 -9.65 -27.65 -11.95
C PHE A 155 -10.76 -26.59 -11.89
N THR A 156 -11.26 -26.14 -13.02
CA THR A 156 -12.32 -25.10 -13.10
C THR A 156 -13.52 -25.46 -12.22
N ASN A 157 -14.08 -24.47 -11.53
CA ASN A 157 -15.18 -24.53 -10.56
C ASN A 157 -14.86 -25.15 -9.19
N GLN A 158 -13.64 -25.59 -8.95
CA GLN A 158 -13.21 -26.03 -7.62
C GLN A 158 -12.74 -24.85 -6.77
N LEU A 159 -12.66 -25.05 -5.46
CA LEU A 159 -12.10 -24.07 -4.52
C LEU A 159 -10.58 -24.25 -4.44
N PHE A 160 -9.87 -23.17 -4.61
CA PHE A 160 -8.43 -23.10 -4.47
C PHE A 160 -8.06 -22.26 -3.25
N LYS A 161 -7.19 -22.81 -2.39
CA LYS A 161 -6.69 -22.13 -1.20
C LYS A 161 -5.20 -21.88 -1.35
N PHE A 162 -4.78 -20.67 -1.01
CA PHE A 162 -3.37 -20.29 -0.95
C PHE A 162 -3.14 -19.32 0.17
N ASN A 163 -1.89 -19.17 0.59
CA ASN A 163 -1.48 -18.16 1.53
C ASN A 163 -0.48 -17.19 0.91
N VAL A 164 -0.49 -15.97 1.44
CA VAL A 164 0.52 -14.95 1.20
C VAL A 164 1.15 -14.62 2.54
N HIS A 165 2.45 -14.81 2.66
CA HIS A 165 3.20 -14.50 3.86
C HIS A 165 4.25 -13.43 3.58
N ILE A 166 4.11 -12.25 4.17
CA ILE A 166 5.12 -11.21 4.14
C ILE A 166 6.10 -11.46 5.30
N ILE A 167 7.33 -11.84 4.97
CA ILE A 167 8.32 -12.32 5.94
C ILE A 167 9.05 -11.15 6.59
N SER A 168 9.67 -10.30 5.77
CA SER A 168 10.51 -9.20 6.25
C SER A 168 10.74 -8.17 5.15
N ALA A 169 11.17 -6.97 5.54
CA ALA A 169 11.80 -6.04 4.62
C ALA A 169 13.27 -5.82 5.05
N GLN A 170 14.12 -5.41 4.11
CA GLN A 170 15.56 -5.27 4.35
C GLN A 170 16.10 -4.00 3.69
N SER A 171 17.16 -3.46 4.29
CA SER A 171 17.91 -2.31 3.75
C SER A 171 17.05 -1.08 3.50
N LEU A 172 16.03 -0.86 4.34
CA LEU A 172 15.16 0.31 4.25
C LEU A 172 15.91 1.61 4.58
N PRO A 173 15.43 2.78 4.11
CA PRO A 173 16.02 4.08 4.43
C PRO A 173 16.08 4.31 5.94
N GLU A 174 17.26 4.66 6.46
CA GLU A 174 17.53 4.80 7.90
C GLU A 174 16.63 5.84 8.55
N GLU A 175 16.35 6.93 7.86
CA GLU A 175 15.53 8.04 8.37
C GLU A 175 14.04 7.73 8.48
N MET A 176 13.59 6.62 7.90
CA MET A 176 12.17 6.28 7.74
C MET A 176 11.83 4.88 8.26
N CYS A 177 12.67 4.28 9.07
CA CYS A 177 12.53 2.90 9.49
C CYS A 177 11.85 2.71 10.86
N SER A 178 11.03 3.67 11.30
CA SER A 178 10.18 3.55 12.48
C SER A 178 8.76 3.08 12.10
N ASN A 179 8.17 2.22 12.94
CA ASN A 179 6.80 1.71 12.77
C ASN A 179 6.51 1.17 11.35
N VAL A 180 7.46 0.45 10.78
CA VAL A 180 7.35 -0.08 9.41
C VAL A 180 6.28 -1.15 9.34
N TYR A 181 5.46 -1.11 8.29
CA TYR A 181 4.52 -2.14 7.91
C TYR A 181 4.45 -2.29 6.39
N ALA A 182 3.96 -3.43 5.93
CA ALA A 182 3.66 -3.67 4.54
C ALA A 182 2.15 -3.83 4.34
N GLN A 183 1.67 -3.47 3.16
CA GLN A 183 0.30 -3.75 2.73
C GLN A 183 0.27 -4.16 1.28
N PHE A 184 -0.78 -4.87 0.89
CA PHE A 184 -1.03 -5.23 -0.49
C PHE A 184 -2.53 -5.31 -0.77
N LYS A 185 -2.88 -5.26 -2.03
CA LYS A 185 -4.22 -5.49 -2.55
C LYS A 185 -4.14 -6.44 -3.73
N PHE A 186 -5.15 -7.27 -3.89
CA PHE A 186 -5.30 -8.03 -5.12
C PHE A 186 -5.93 -7.18 -6.22
N PRO A 187 -5.70 -7.51 -7.50
CA PRO A 187 -6.43 -6.92 -8.60
C PRO A 187 -7.95 -7.07 -8.43
N SER A 188 -8.73 -6.07 -8.86
CA SER A 188 -10.20 -6.07 -8.74
C SER A 188 -10.89 -7.24 -9.44
N SER A 189 -10.27 -7.73 -10.51
CA SER A 189 -10.71 -8.92 -11.24
C SER A 189 -10.69 -10.23 -10.40
N MET A 190 -10.10 -10.20 -9.20
CA MET A 190 -10.16 -11.30 -8.22
C MET A 190 -11.37 -11.25 -7.29
N ASP A 191 -12.06 -10.14 -7.23
CA ASP A 191 -13.22 -9.98 -6.35
C ASP A 191 -14.46 -10.56 -7.03
N ASP A 192 -15.03 -11.64 -6.47
CA ASP A 192 -16.22 -12.33 -6.98
C ASP A 192 -17.52 -11.54 -6.74
N HIS A 193 -17.44 -10.27 -6.36
CA HIS A 193 -18.60 -9.43 -6.10
C HIS A 193 -19.03 -8.69 -7.35
N ASP A 194 -20.06 -9.22 -8.00
CA ASP A 194 -20.92 -8.54 -8.99
C ASP A 194 -21.77 -7.43 -8.32
N ASP A 195 -21.25 -6.75 -7.31
CA ASP A 195 -21.95 -5.64 -6.69
C ASP A 195 -21.85 -4.41 -7.57
N ASP A 196 -22.93 -4.21 -8.35
CA ASP A 196 -23.22 -3.11 -9.31
C ASP A 196 -23.30 -1.72 -8.63
N ASP A 197 -22.70 -1.56 -7.47
CA ASP A 197 -22.74 -0.32 -6.68
C ASP A 197 -21.61 0.67 -7.08
N GLY A 198 -20.73 0.30 -8.03
CA GLY A 198 -19.70 1.19 -8.59
C GLY A 198 -18.64 1.67 -7.58
N THR A 199 -18.61 1.11 -6.38
CA THR A 199 -17.56 1.40 -5.40
C THR A 199 -16.46 0.36 -5.50
N ASP A 200 -15.31 0.76 -6.05
CA ASP A 200 -14.06 -0.01 -6.08
C ASP A 200 -13.57 -0.27 -4.64
N ARG A 201 -14.19 -1.23 -3.95
CA ARG A 201 -13.78 -1.64 -2.60
C ARG A 201 -12.72 -2.74 -2.69
N HIS A 202 -11.49 -2.36 -3.02
CA HIS A 202 -10.36 -3.28 -2.89
C HIS A 202 -10.08 -3.55 -1.40
N GLU A 203 -10.12 -4.80 -1.02
CA GLU A 203 -9.69 -5.21 0.30
C GLU A 203 -8.16 -5.03 0.41
N ILE A 204 -7.74 -4.25 1.43
CA ILE A 204 -6.33 -3.99 1.69
C ILE A 204 -5.88 -4.91 2.83
N PHE A 205 -4.91 -5.77 2.55
CA PHE A 205 -4.27 -6.65 3.53
C PHE A 205 -3.03 -5.96 4.07
N LYS A 206 -2.92 -5.90 5.41
CA LYS A 206 -1.87 -5.13 6.07
C LYS A 206 -1.22 -5.94 7.18
N THR A 207 0.13 -5.88 7.25
CA THR A 207 0.88 -6.44 8.37
C THR A 207 0.71 -5.61 9.63
N GLU A 208 0.99 -6.20 10.80
CA GLU A 208 1.24 -5.41 12.00
C GLU A 208 2.47 -4.53 11.79
N ALA A 209 2.44 -3.31 12.36
CA ALA A 209 3.61 -2.44 12.32
C ALA A 209 4.72 -2.99 13.21
N CYS A 210 5.95 -3.02 12.70
CA CYS A 210 7.13 -3.31 13.52
C CYS A 210 7.38 -2.14 14.47
N GLY A 211 7.16 -2.35 15.78
CA GLY A 211 7.34 -1.31 16.80
C GLY A 211 8.80 -0.96 17.10
N LYS A 212 9.77 -1.55 16.39
CA LYS A 212 11.19 -1.27 16.52
C LYS A 212 11.69 -0.38 15.39
N GLU A 213 12.58 0.53 15.70
CA GLU A 213 13.33 1.30 14.70
C GLU A 213 14.40 0.39 14.11
N THR A 214 14.20 -0.08 12.89
CA THR A 214 15.12 -1.00 12.22
C THR A 214 14.98 -0.93 10.70
N LYS A 215 16.12 -0.96 10.03
CA LYS A 215 16.18 -1.07 8.56
C LYS A 215 15.79 -2.45 8.04
N ASN A 216 15.72 -3.44 8.92
CA ASN A 216 15.40 -4.82 8.58
C ASN A 216 14.24 -5.34 9.45
N PRO A 217 13.02 -4.80 9.30
CA PRO A 217 11.86 -5.27 10.06
C PRO A 217 11.44 -6.67 9.63
N SER A 218 10.97 -7.47 10.58
CA SER A 218 10.33 -8.76 10.32
C SER A 218 8.84 -8.70 10.69
N PHE A 219 8.02 -9.48 9.99
CA PHE A 219 6.57 -9.50 10.12
C PHE A 219 6.06 -10.91 10.46
N PRO A 220 6.33 -11.44 11.67
CA PRO A 220 6.17 -12.87 11.99
C PRO A 220 4.72 -13.37 11.98
N LYS A 221 3.72 -12.47 12.03
CA LYS A 221 2.28 -12.81 12.05
C LYS A 221 1.55 -12.37 10.78
N SER A 222 2.25 -12.23 9.69
CA SER A 222 1.73 -11.64 8.46
C SER A 222 1.46 -12.71 7.41
N THR A 223 0.68 -13.71 7.78
CA THR A 223 0.18 -14.75 6.87
C THR A 223 -1.30 -14.49 6.60
N PHE A 224 -1.66 -14.32 5.34
CA PHE A 224 -3.00 -14.07 4.87
C PHE A 224 -3.49 -15.28 4.08
N LEU A 225 -4.63 -15.80 4.46
CA LEU A 225 -5.27 -16.98 3.85
C LEU A 225 -6.31 -16.52 2.84
N PHE A 226 -6.26 -17.09 1.65
CA PHE A 226 -7.21 -16.84 0.57
C PHE A 226 -7.88 -18.15 0.15
N GLU A 227 -9.17 -18.03 -0.13
CA GLU A 227 -9.99 -19.10 -0.70
C GLU A 227 -10.76 -18.52 -1.88
N LYS A 228 -10.49 -19.00 -3.08
CA LYS A 228 -11.08 -18.51 -4.32
C LYS A 228 -11.56 -19.64 -5.18
N LYS A 229 -12.71 -19.43 -5.85
CA LYS A 229 -13.20 -20.37 -6.85
C LYS A 229 -12.37 -20.26 -8.12
N ILE A 230 -11.95 -21.37 -8.68
CA ILE A 230 -11.22 -21.39 -9.94
C ILE A 230 -12.17 -21.05 -11.08
N THR A 231 -12.07 -19.83 -11.59
CA THR A 231 -12.81 -19.29 -12.74
C THR A 231 -11.86 -18.91 -13.86
N PRO A 232 -12.32 -18.75 -15.11
CA PRO A 232 -11.46 -18.23 -16.17
C PRO A 232 -10.84 -16.86 -15.85
N SER A 233 -11.60 -15.97 -15.18
CA SER A 233 -11.10 -14.65 -14.74
C SER A 233 -9.98 -14.82 -13.70
N PHE A 234 -10.16 -15.68 -12.69
CA PHE A 234 -9.13 -15.97 -11.71
C PHE A 234 -7.86 -16.53 -12.35
N CYS A 235 -7.98 -17.49 -13.30
CA CYS A 235 -6.84 -18.01 -14.04
C CYS A 235 -6.13 -16.93 -14.87
N HIS A 236 -6.88 -15.98 -15.42
CA HIS A 236 -6.30 -14.84 -16.15
C HIS A 236 -5.48 -13.95 -15.21
N VAL A 237 -6.03 -13.60 -14.04
CA VAL A 237 -5.32 -12.83 -13.02
C VAL A 237 -4.01 -13.49 -12.62
N LEU A 238 -4.04 -14.78 -12.27
CA LEU A 238 -2.83 -15.50 -11.89
C LEU A 238 -1.75 -15.47 -12.96
N SER A 239 -2.13 -15.54 -14.25
CA SER A 239 -1.17 -15.65 -15.35
C SER A 239 -0.74 -14.32 -15.96
N LYS A 240 -1.42 -13.19 -15.68
CA LYS A 240 -1.20 -11.92 -16.38
C LYS A 240 -1.08 -10.71 -15.48
N GLU A 241 -1.64 -10.77 -14.28
CA GLU A 241 -1.65 -9.63 -13.39
C GLU A 241 -0.61 -9.80 -12.27
N SER A 242 -0.28 -8.69 -11.62
CA SER A 242 0.63 -8.66 -10.50
C SER A 242 -0.06 -8.11 -9.26
N VAL A 243 0.38 -8.56 -8.10
CA VAL A 243 0.02 -7.99 -6.81
C VAL A 243 1.03 -6.90 -6.46
N GLU A 244 0.53 -5.71 -6.19
CA GLU A 244 1.36 -4.61 -5.71
C GLU A 244 1.49 -4.71 -4.19
N VAL A 245 2.74 -4.77 -3.71
CA VAL A 245 3.08 -4.73 -2.29
C VAL A 245 3.76 -3.42 -1.98
N GLU A 246 3.21 -2.67 -1.05
CA GLU A 246 3.70 -1.38 -0.60
C GLU A 246 4.29 -1.49 0.81
N VAL A 247 5.42 -0.82 1.05
CA VAL A 247 6.04 -0.72 2.37
C VAL A 247 6.00 0.71 2.85
N TYR A 248 5.52 0.90 4.07
CA TYR A 248 5.38 2.19 4.73
C TYR A 248 6.26 2.26 5.97
N GLY A 249 6.78 3.44 6.25
CA GLY A 249 7.53 3.72 7.47
C GLY A 249 7.32 5.14 7.94
N ALA A 250 7.69 5.39 9.19
CA ALA A 250 7.65 6.72 9.80
C ALA A 250 9.06 7.24 10.05
N PRO A 251 9.26 8.57 10.11
CA PRO A 251 10.51 9.18 10.52
C PRO A 251 10.92 8.75 11.93
N ILE A 252 12.22 8.59 12.14
CA ILE A 252 12.85 8.37 13.46
C ILE A 252 12.96 9.68 14.23
#